data_b0e954bcff17c9118d7d7ea1fd2f6590
#
_entry.id   b0e954bcff17c9118d7d7ea1fd2f6590
#
_cell.length_a   1.000
_cell.length_b   1.000
_cell.length_c   1.000
_cell.angle_alpha   90.00
_cell.angle_beta   90.00
_cell.angle_gamma   90.00
#
_symmetry.space_group_name_H-M   'P 1'
#
loop_
_entity.id
_entity.type
_entity.pdbx_description
1 polymer ?
#
loop_
_entity_poly.entity_id
_entity_poly.type
_entity_poly.pdbx_seq_one_letter_code
_entity_poly.pdbx_strand_id
1 'polypeptide(L)'
;MIRAAGLTIAVLAAAGMLSVAPAAGAAPELDSKRLAKQVAATISPSFPDLPVTITTCPKKIPRKAGTAVICDVTAGGLSLQFKVTQTDKKGAVTIESTQAVIPKARAEDLVRNNATLPVTVDCGPDAYIIRPSGFPFSCTARFNDGTTYQVTMSPNDVAGNVTITQVS
;
A
#
# COMPACT_ATOMS: atom_id res chain seq x y z
N MET A 1 1.44 31.23 91.71
CA MET A 1 0.55 31.27 90.49
C MET A 1 1.19 30.34 89.46
N ILE A 2 0.71 29.10 89.34
CA ILE A 2 1.26 28.06 88.47
C ILE A 2 0.24 27.80 87.41
N ARG A 3 0.58 28.08 86.14
CA ARG A 3 -0.27 27.72 84.98
C ARG A 3 0.26 26.43 84.38
N ALA A 4 -0.60 25.44 84.36
CA ALA A 4 -0.36 24.16 83.71
C ALA A 4 -0.53 24.33 82.15
N ALA A 5 0.47 23.90 81.39
CA ALA A 5 0.41 23.82 79.95
C ALA A 5 -0.05 22.42 79.54
N GLY A 6 -1.18 22.31 78.90
CA GLY A 6 -1.73 21.08 78.35
C GLY A 6 -1.02 20.70 77.03
N LEU A 7 -0.52 19.48 76.96
CA LEU A 7 0.15 18.86 75.86
C LEU A 7 -0.92 18.15 74.96
N THR A 8 -1.24 18.70 73.81
CA THR A 8 -2.14 18.06 72.85
C THR A 8 -1.31 17.22 71.87
N ILE A 9 -1.48 15.89 71.90
CA ILE A 9 -0.85 14.98 70.98
C ILE A 9 -1.77 14.88 69.75
N ALA A 10 -1.30 15.39 68.61
CA ALA A 10 -1.96 15.22 67.34
C ALA A 10 -1.51 13.87 66.72
N VAL A 11 -2.44 12.93 66.59
CA VAL A 11 -2.25 11.68 65.84
C VAL A 11 -2.44 11.96 64.37
N LEU A 12 -1.35 11.97 63.60
CA LEU A 12 -1.40 12.00 62.13
C LEU A 12 -1.73 10.58 61.60
N ALA A 13 -2.96 10.39 61.18
CA ALA A 13 -3.35 9.24 60.40
C ALA A 13 -2.84 9.40 58.95
N ALA A 14 -1.74 8.72 58.59
CA ALA A 14 -1.27 8.61 57.23
C ALA A 14 -2.19 7.66 56.45
N ALA A 15 -3.19 8.23 55.74
CA ALA A 15 -3.98 7.50 54.77
C ALA A 15 -3.11 7.25 53.50
N GLY A 16 -2.54 6.06 53.40
CA GLY A 16 -1.84 5.58 52.23
C GLY A 16 -2.83 5.46 51.04
N MET A 17 -2.85 6.44 50.17
CA MET A 17 -3.52 6.29 48.87
C MET A 17 -2.71 5.35 48.01
N LEU A 18 -3.13 4.08 47.94
CA LEU A 18 -2.70 3.13 46.91
C LEU A 18 -3.21 3.67 45.53
N SER A 19 -2.34 4.38 44.85
CA SER A 19 -2.57 4.74 43.44
C SER A 19 -2.51 3.47 42.62
N VAL A 20 -3.66 2.85 42.35
CA VAL A 20 -3.79 1.82 41.32
C VAL A 20 -3.56 2.52 39.98
N ALA A 21 -2.34 2.40 39.46
CA ALA A 21 -2.05 2.82 38.08
C ALA A 21 -3.00 2.04 37.15
N PRO A 22 -3.77 2.71 36.27
CA PRO A 22 -4.58 1.99 35.31
C PRO A 22 -3.62 1.13 34.48
N ALA A 23 -3.87 -0.19 34.45
CA ALA A 23 -3.17 -1.06 33.54
C ALA A 23 -3.27 -0.45 32.14
N ALA A 24 -2.12 -0.15 31.53
CA ALA A 24 -2.07 0.35 30.16
C ALA A 24 -2.70 -0.73 29.27
N GLY A 25 -3.99 -0.62 29.04
CA GLY A 25 -4.72 -1.50 28.15
C GLY A 25 -4.05 -1.44 26.80
N ALA A 26 -3.73 -2.59 26.20
CA ALA A 26 -3.18 -2.65 24.86
C ALA A 26 -4.06 -1.78 23.95
N ALA A 27 -3.43 -0.86 23.21
CA ALA A 27 -4.16 -0.01 22.28
C ALA A 27 -4.97 -0.91 21.32
N PRO A 28 -6.24 -0.55 21.01
CA PRO A 28 -7.05 -1.37 20.12
C PRO A 28 -6.34 -1.53 18.78
N GLU A 29 -6.21 -2.76 18.32
CA GLU A 29 -5.59 -3.10 17.04
C GLU A 29 -6.67 -3.31 15.97
N LEU A 30 -6.31 -3.05 14.71
CA LEU A 30 -7.12 -3.46 13.57
C LEU A 30 -6.97 -4.97 13.35
N ASP A 31 -8.08 -5.62 13.06
CA ASP A 31 -8.05 -7.02 12.63
C ASP A 31 -7.43 -7.14 11.23
N SER A 32 -6.24 -7.69 11.18
CA SER A 32 -5.46 -7.84 9.93
C SER A 32 -6.17 -8.75 8.92
N LYS A 33 -6.92 -9.77 9.36
CA LYS A 33 -7.69 -10.65 8.47
C LYS A 33 -8.87 -9.92 7.83
N ARG A 34 -9.55 -9.07 8.62
CA ARG A 34 -10.64 -8.24 8.12
C ARG A 34 -10.12 -7.23 7.11
N LEU A 35 -8.97 -6.60 7.44
CA LEU A 35 -8.32 -5.65 6.54
C LEU A 35 -7.91 -6.32 5.22
N ALA A 36 -7.28 -7.50 5.27
CA ALA A 36 -6.92 -8.26 4.09
C ALA A 36 -8.12 -8.57 3.18
N LYS A 37 -9.26 -8.98 3.76
CA LYS A 37 -10.50 -9.19 3.01
C LYS A 37 -11.02 -7.90 2.36
N GLN A 38 -10.94 -6.78 3.07
CA GLN A 38 -11.37 -5.48 2.54
C GLN A 38 -10.47 -5.04 1.38
N VAL A 39 -9.14 -5.19 1.50
CA VAL A 39 -8.19 -4.93 0.43
C VAL A 39 -8.53 -5.78 -0.79
N ALA A 40 -8.65 -7.10 -0.63
CA ALA A 40 -9.00 -8.00 -1.73
C ALA A 40 -10.30 -7.59 -2.43
N ALA A 41 -11.36 -7.29 -1.66
CA ALA A 41 -12.65 -6.89 -2.22
C ALA A 41 -12.58 -5.56 -2.98
N THR A 42 -11.74 -4.61 -2.51
CA THR A 42 -11.59 -3.30 -3.15
C THR A 42 -10.83 -3.38 -4.47
N ILE A 43 -9.81 -4.24 -4.56
CA ILE A 43 -8.95 -4.29 -5.76
C ILE A 43 -9.45 -5.27 -6.82
N SER A 44 -10.19 -6.32 -6.46
CA SER A 44 -10.68 -7.34 -7.41
C SER A 44 -11.43 -6.75 -8.61
N PRO A 45 -12.31 -5.75 -8.47
CA PRO A 45 -13.00 -5.14 -9.60
C PRO A 45 -12.08 -4.39 -10.56
N SER A 46 -10.92 -3.92 -10.08
CA SER A 46 -9.93 -3.19 -10.90
C SER A 46 -9.08 -4.12 -11.77
N PHE A 47 -9.09 -5.41 -11.46
CA PHE A 47 -8.28 -6.43 -12.14
C PHE A 47 -9.12 -7.68 -12.44
N PRO A 48 -10.11 -7.60 -13.35
CA PRO A 48 -11.03 -8.71 -13.60
C PRO A 48 -10.32 -9.97 -14.10
N ASP A 49 -9.21 -9.80 -14.82
CA ASP A 49 -8.42 -10.90 -15.39
C ASP A 49 -7.32 -11.42 -14.44
N LEU A 50 -7.18 -10.81 -13.25
CA LEU A 50 -6.19 -11.18 -12.25
C LEU A 50 -6.87 -11.63 -10.94
N PRO A 51 -7.25 -12.90 -10.83
CA PRO A 51 -7.90 -13.38 -9.60
C PRO A 51 -6.99 -13.18 -8.39
N VAL A 52 -7.52 -12.48 -7.39
CA VAL A 52 -6.83 -12.27 -6.10
C VAL A 52 -6.87 -13.58 -5.32
N THR A 53 -5.71 -14.16 -5.05
CA THR A 53 -5.58 -15.46 -4.37
C THR A 53 -5.12 -15.33 -2.92
N ILE A 54 -4.21 -14.40 -2.65
CA ILE A 54 -3.63 -14.18 -1.32
C ILE A 54 -3.58 -12.68 -1.06
N THR A 55 -3.98 -12.29 0.15
CA THR A 55 -3.79 -10.93 0.66
C THR A 55 -3.25 -11.02 2.08
N THR A 56 -2.09 -10.43 2.32
CA THR A 56 -1.42 -10.44 3.62
C THR A 56 -1.18 -9.00 4.09
N CYS A 57 -1.69 -8.67 5.27
CA CYS A 57 -1.42 -7.40 5.94
C CYS A 57 -0.67 -7.64 7.26
N PRO A 58 0.06 -6.65 7.79
CA PRO A 58 0.76 -6.76 9.08
C PRO A 58 -0.18 -7.20 10.21
N LYS A 59 0.33 -8.02 11.14
CA LYS A 59 -0.48 -8.60 12.22
C LYS A 59 -0.89 -7.58 13.29
N LYS A 60 -0.03 -6.61 13.56
CA LYS A 60 -0.25 -5.60 14.61
C LYS A 60 -0.36 -4.22 13.97
N ILE A 61 -1.58 -3.73 13.84
CA ILE A 61 -1.86 -2.43 13.23
C ILE A 61 -2.55 -1.57 14.29
N PRO A 62 -1.88 -0.53 14.82
CA PRO A 62 -2.50 0.35 15.79
C PRO A 62 -3.75 1.02 15.22
N ARG A 63 -4.85 1.04 15.96
CA ARG A 63 -6.09 1.68 15.55
C ARG A 63 -5.99 3.20 15.76
N LYS A 64 -5.31 3.88 14.85
CA LYS A 64 -5.04 5.33 14.91
C LYS A 64 -5.20 5.93 13.52
N ALA A 65 -5.96 7.03 13.40
CA ALA A 65 -6.04 7.78 12.15
C ALA A 65 -4.64 8.22 11.68
N GLY A 66 -4.38 8.12 10.38
CA GLY A 66 -3.08 8.40 9.77
C GLY A 66 -2.09 7.23 9.82
N THR A 67 -2.40 6.11 10.51
CA THR A 67 -1.55 4.91 10.43
C THR A 67 -1.61 4.34 9.03
N ALA A 68 -0.46 4.18 8.38
CA ALA A 68 -0.32 3.57 7.08
C ALA A 68 0.45 2.25 7.19
N VAL A 69 0.01 1.24 6.45
CA VAL A 69 0.67 -0.07 6.35
C VAL A 69 0.69 -0.52 4.90
N ILE A 70 1.62 -1.41 4.56
CA ILE A 70 1.66 -2.06 3.25
C ILE A 70 1.05 -3.45 3.40
N CYS A 71 0.12 -3.77 2.50
CA CYS A 71 -0.42 -5.11 2.33
C CYS A 71 0.11 -5.70 1.04
N ASP A 72 0.58 -6.94 1.10
CA ASP A 72 1.01 -7.70 -0.08
C ASP A 72 -0.16 -8.50 -0.62
N VAL A 73 -0.35 -8.46 -1.93
CA VAL A 73 -1.44 -9.11 -2.64
C VAL A 73 -0.88 -9.96 -3.78
N THR A 74 -1.30 -11.20 -3.85
CA THR A 74 -1.05 -12.05 -5.02
C THR A 74 -2.30 -12.08 -5.89
N ALA A 75 -2.18 -11.60 -7.13
CA ALA A 75 -3.25 -11.59 -8.11
C ALA A 75 -2.73 -12.13 -9.45
N GLY A 76 -3.36 -13.17 -9.99
CA GLY A 76 -2.92 -13.82 -11.24
C GLY A 76 -1.47 -14.30 -11.21
N GLY A 77 -0.93 -14.67 -10.03
CA GLY A 77 0.47 -15.03 -9.85
C GLY A 77 1.44 -13.85 -9.68
N LEU A 78 0.96 -12.61 -9.82
CA LEU A 78 1.76 -11.40 -9.65
C LEU A 78 1.75 -10.94 -8.19
N SER A 79 2.87 -10.41 -7.71
CA SER A 79 2.98 -9.81 -6.38
C SER A 79 2.79 -8.30 -6.48
N LEU A 80 1.75 -7.79 -5.83
CA LEU A 80 1.37 -6.39 -5.82
C LEU A 80 1.40 -5.84 -4.40
N GLN A 81 1.69 -4.56 -4.25
CA GLN A 81 1.71 -3.88 -2.97
C GLN A 81 0.69 -2.74 -2.92
N PHE A 82 -0.07 -2.69 -1.83
CA PHE A 82 -1.06 -1.67 -1.57
C PHE A 82 -0.78 -0.97 -0.26
N LYS A 83 -0.73 0.35 -0.30
CA LYS A 83 -0.70 1.19 0.89
C LYS A 83 -2.11 1.35 1.43
N VAL A 84 -2.30 0.95 2.66
CA VAL A 84 -3.57 1.08 3.39
C VAL A 84 -3.40 2.12 4.48
N THR A 85 -4.14 3.21 4.40
CA THR A 85 -4.08 4.33 5.37
C THR A 85 -5.39 4.41 6.14
N GLN A 86 -5.32 4.36 7.47
CA GLN A 86 -6.48 4.56 8.32
C GLN A 86 -6.93 6.02 8.28
N THR A 87 -8.20 6.25 7.98
CA THR A 87 -8.78 7.61 7.93
C THR A 87 -9.40 8.01 9.26
N ASP A 88 -9.81 7.04 10.08
CA ASP A 88 -10.42 7.30 11.39
C ASP A 88 -10.03 6.25 12.45
N LYS A 89 -10.46 6.50 13.70
CA LYS A 89 -10.28 5.56 14.82
C LYS A 89 -11.24 4.37 14.79
N LYS A 90 -12.26 4.37 13.91
CA LYS A 90 -13.25 3.29 13.77
C LYS A 90 -12.79 2.20 12.82
N GLY A 91 -11.70 2.46 12.07
CA GLY A 91 -11.09 1.51 11.15
C GLY A 91 -11.50 1.71 9.69
N ALA A 92 -12.01 2.89 9.33
CA ALA A 92 -12.13 3.26 7.93
C ALA A 92 -10.74 3.43 7.31
N VAL A 93 -10.58 3.00 6.06
CA VAL A 93 -9.28 3.01 5.38
C VAL A 93 -9.42 3.50 3.93
N THR A 94 -8.36 4.13 3.43
CA THR A 94 -8.09 4.30 2.01
C THR A 94 -7.07 3.27 1.55
N ILE A 95 -7.22 2.76 0.33
CA ILE A 95 -6.37 1.73 -0.26
C ILE A 95 -5.83 2.30 -1.58
N GLU A 96 -4.51 2.38 -1.69
CA GLU A 96 -3.81 2.94 -2.83
C GLU A 96 -2.78 1.93 -3.33
N SER A 97 -2.72 1.70 -4.65
CA SER A 97 -1.61 0.92 -5.24
C SER A 97 -0.31 1.70 -5.09
N THR A 98 0.78 1.02 -4.77
CA THR A 98 2.13 1.61 -4.78
C THR A 98 2.83 1.40 -6.13
N GLN A 99 2.21 0.64 -7.03
CA GLN A 99 2.76 0.23 -8.30
C GLN A 99 1.72 0.38 -9.42
N ALA A 100 2.18 0.74 -10.60
CA ALA A 100 1.39 0.67 -11.82
C ALA A 100 1.32 -0.80 -12.29
N VAL A 101 0.13 -1.23 -12.67
CA VAL A 101 -0.11 -2.53 -13.33
C VAL A 101 -0.55 -2.25 -14.75
N ILE A 102 0.32 -2.51 -15.71
CA ILE A 102 0.15 -2.14 -17.10
C ILE A 102 -0.08 -3.42 -17.91
N PRO A 103 -1.25 -3.61 -18.54
CA PRO A 103 -1.42 -4.71 -19.48
C PRO A 103 -0.38 -4.59 -20.61
N LYS A 104 0.37 -5.68 -20.87
CA LYS A 104 1.41 -5.70 -21.92
C LYS A 104 0.84 -5.27 -23.26
N ALA A 105 -0.32 -5.80 -23.64
CA ALA A 105 -0.99 -5.44 -24.88
C ALA A 105 -1.22 -3.92 -25.02
N ARG A 106 -1.61 -3.23 -23.94
CA ARG A 106 -1.79 -1.78 -23.95
C ARG A 106 -0.48 -1.02 -24.18
N ALA A 107 0.62 -1.48 -23.58
CA ALA A 107 1.94 -0.89 -23.79
C ALA A 107 2.40 -1.09 -25.25
N GLU A 108 2.23 -2.29 -25.78
CA GLU A 108 2.55 -2.61 -27.16
C GLU A 108 1.69 -1.84 -28.17
N ASP A 109 0.38 -1.70 -27.91
CA ASP A 109 -0.53 -0.89 -28.73
C ASP A 109 -0.11 0.58 -28.76
N LEU A 110 0.32 1.12 -27.61
CA LEU A 110 0.81 2.49 -27.56
C LEU A 110 2.01 2.69 -28.49
N VAL A 111 2.95 1.76 -28.53
CA VAL A 111 4.11 1.83 -29.44
C VAL A 111 3.65 1.67 -30.88
N ARG A 112 2.81 0.67 -31.18
CA ARG A 112 2.29 0.46 -32.54
C ARG A 112 1.55 1.69 -33.09
N ASN A 113 0.71 2.33 -32.26
CA ASN A 113 -0.07 3.50 -32.66
C ASN A 113 0.76 4.77 -32.85
N ASN A 114 1.98 4.83 -32.30
CA ASN A 114 2.91 5.93 -32.50
C ASN A 114 3.97 5.65 -33.59
N ALA A 115 4.04 4.44 -34.10
CA ALA A 115 4.92 4.10 -35.21
C ALA A 115 4.32 4.54 -36.57
N THR A 116 5.16 5.08 -37.45
CA THR A 116 4.76 5.49 -38.80
C THR A 116 4.68 4.34 -39.81
N LEU A 117 5.31 3.21 -39.48
CA LEU A 117 5.36 2.00 -40.28
C LEU A 117 4.89 0.79 -39.46
N PRO A 118 4.42 -0.27 -40.12
CA PRO A 118 4.06 -1.50 -39.43
C PRO A 118 5.23 -2.03 -38.60
N VAL A 119 4.96 -2.32 -37.32
CA VAL A 119 5.96 -2.75 -36.35
C VAL A 119 5.41 -3.87 -35.47
N THR A 120 6.26 -4.86 -35.17
CA THR A 120 6.02 -5.85 -34.13
C THR A 120 6.66 -5.35 -32.85
N VAL A 121 5.91 -5.37 -31.76
CA VAL A 121 6.38 -4.87 -30.46
C VAL A 121 6.34 -6.01 -29.44
N ASP A 122 7.39 -6.13 -28.65
CA ASP A 122 7.49 -7.07 -27.54
C ASP A 122 7.96 -6.33 -26.27
N CYS A 123 7.11 -6.33 -25.26
CA CYS A 123 7.38 -5.74 -23.94
C CYS A 123 7.74 -6.79 -22.86
N GLY A 124 8.18 -7.97 -23.27
CA GLY A 124 8.60 -9.05 -22.38
C GLY A 124 7.60 -10.22 -22.31
N PRO A 125 7.91 -11.26 -21.53
CA PRO A 125 7.15 -12.50 -21.50
C PRO A 125 5.82 -12.42 -20.74
N ASP A 126 5.71 -11.50 -19.77
CA ASP A 126 4.58 -11.43 -18.85
C ASP A 126 3.38 -10.71 -19.50
N ALA A 127 2.16 -11.12 -19.16
CA ALA A 127 0.94 -10.46 -19.62
C ALA A 127 0.75 -9.04 -19.02
N TYR A 128 1.42 -8.77 -17.90
CA TYR A 128 1.37 -7.49 -17.19
C TYR A 128 2.77 -7.02 -16.81
N ILE A 129 2.99 -5.72 -16.93
CA ILE A 129 4.20 -5.03 -16.52
C ILE A 129 3.90 -4.31 -15.20
N ILE A 130 4.64 -4.66 -14.13
CA ILE A 130 4.48 -4.05 -12.81
C ILE A 130 5.69 -3.16 -12.54
N ARG A 131 5.44 -1.87 -12.34
CA ARG A 131 6.49 -0.89 -12.03
C ARG A 131 5.98 0.15 -11.04
N PRO A 132 6.81 0.66 -10.13
CA PRO A 132 6.50 1.89 -9.42
C PRO A 132 6.28 3.04 -10.40
N SER A 133 5.42 4.00 -10.06
CA SER A 133 5.22 5.20 -10.88
C SER A 133 6.56 5.92 -11.12
N GLY A 134 6.81 6.36 -12.36
CA GLY A 134 8.05 7.01 -12.76
C GLY A 134 9.23 6.07 -13.05
N PHE A 135 9.15 4.77 -12.75
CA PHE A 135 10.23 3.81 -13.07
C PHE A 135 10.07 3.26 -14.48
N PRO A 136 11.04 3.50 -15.38
CA PRO A 136 10.92 3.11 -16.78
C PRO A 136 11.01 1.60 -16.98
N PHE A 137 10.47 1.16 -18.11
CA PHE A 137 10.66 -0.17 -18.68
C PHE A 137 10.85 -0.05 -20.20
N SER A 138 11.38 -1.08 -20.83
CA SER A 138 11.66 -1.05 -22.27
C SER A 138 10.88 -2.12 -23.00
N CYS A 139 10.44 -1.78 -24.22
CA CYS A 139 9.89 -2.68 -25.20
C CYS A 139 10.80 -2.72 -26.43
N THR A 140 10.85 -3.84 -27.12
CA THR A 140 11.56 -3.97 -28.39
C THR A 140 10.58 -3.82 -29.53
N ALA A 141 10.82 -2.84 -30.39
CA ALA A 141 10.06 -2.60 -31.62
C ALA A 141 10.85 -3.11 -32.82
N ARG A 142 10.29 -4.02 -33.61
CA ARG A 142 10.94 -4.59 -34.80
C ARG A 142 10.12 -4.26 -36.06
N PHE A 143 10.76 -3.65 -37.01
CA PHE A 143 10.19 -3.33 -38.34
C PHE A 143 10.38 -4.48 -39.33
N ASN A 144 9.61 -4.47 -40.42
CA ASN A 144 9.65 -5.52 -41.44
C ASN A 144 10.97 -5.57 -42.22
N ASP A 145 11.74 -4.48 -42.26
CA ASP A 145 13.08 -4.42 -42.84
C ASP A 145 14.19 -5.03 -41.95
N GLY A 146 13.81 -5.55 -40.75
CA GLY A 146 14.70 -6.11 -39.77
C GLY A 146 15.29 -5.10 -38.78
N THR A 147 15.04 -3.81 -38.94
CA THR A 147 15.48 -2.77 -37.99
C THR A 147 14.79 -2.95 -36.66
N THR A 148 15.54 -2.79 -35.59
CA THR A 148 15.06 -2.96 -34.22
C THR A 148 15.38 -1.72 -33.38
N TYR A 149 14.41 -1.24 -32.64
CA TYR A 149 14.54 -0.12 -31.70
C TYR A 149 14.13 -0.53 -30.28
N GLN A 150 14.79 0.07 -29.31
CA GLN A 150 14.37 0.02 -27.91
C GLN A 150 13.48 1.23 -27.61
N VAL A 151 12.27 0.95 -27.16
CA VAL A 151 11.30 1.99 -26.78
C VAL A 151 11.18 1.99 -25.27
N THR A 152 11.69 3.05 -24.64
CA THR A 152 11.58 3.23 -23.20
C THR A 152 10.29 3.97 -22.87
N MET A 153 9.54 3.42 -21.94
CA MET A 153 8.28 3.96 -21.45
C MET A 153 8.32 4.12 -19.93
N SER A 154 7.62 5.10 -19.40
CA SER A 154 7.45 5.30 -17.96
C SER A 154 5.98 5.35 -17.59
N PRO A 155 5.57 4.67 -16.51
CA PRO A 155 4.23 4.87 -15.95
C PRO A 155 4.15 6.25 -15.31
N ASN A 156 3.10 7.00 -15.67
CA ASN A 156 2.85 8.33 -15.12
C ASN A 156 2.16 8.26 -13.75
N ASP A 157 1.39 7.20 -13.54
CA ASP A 157 0.58 6.98 -12.35
C ASP A 157 0.38 5.49 -12.05
N VAL A 158 -0.23 5.21 -10.92
CA VAL A 158 -0.55 3.84 -10.48
C VAL A 158 -1.73 3.21 -11.24
N ALA A 159 -2.49 4.00 -12.02
CA ALA A 159 -3.56 3.50 -12.89
C ALA A 159 -3.02 2.87 -14.18
N GLY A 160 -1.69 2.89 -14.38
CA GLY A 160 -1.02 2.27 -15.53
C GLY A 160 -1.06 3.12 -16.79
N ASN A 161 -1.25 4.43 -16.66
CA ASN A 161 -1.03 5.35 -17.77
C ASN A 161 0.47 5.45 -18.04
N VAL A 162 0.86 5.31 -19.29
CA VAL A 162 2.28 5.28 -19.69
C VAL A 162 2.57 6.32 -20.76
N THR A 163 3.80 6.80 -20.78
CA THR A 163 4.32 7.70 -21.82
C THR A 163 5.61 7.12 -22.39
N ILE A 164 5.78 7.23 -23.72
CA ILE A 164 7.06 6.94 -24.39
C ILE A 164 8.03 8.07 -24.04
N THR A 165 9.17 7.72 -23.45
CA THR A 165 10.18 8.69 -23.01
C THR A 165 11.41 8.71 -23.88
N GLN A 166 11.71 7.59 -24.56
CA GLN A 166 12.89 7.48 -25.43
C GLN A 166 12.69 6.40 -26.48
N VAL A 167 13.26 6.61 -27.68
CA VAL A 167 13.41 5.61 -28.75
C VAL A 167 14.89 5.62 -29.17
N SER A 168 15.54 4.45 -29.15
CA SER A 168 16.97 4.31 -29.46
C SER A 168 17.26 3.05 -30.26
#